data_9a164073ba6159dd36623d556dfbe714
#
_entry.id   9a164073ba6159dd36623d556dfbe714
#
_cell.length_a   1.000
_cell.length_b   1.000
_cell.length_c   1.000
_cell.angle_alpha   90.00
_cell.angle_beta   90.00
_cell.angle_gamma   90.00
#
_symmetry.space_group_name_H-M   'P 1'
#
loop_
_entity.id
_entity.type
_entity.pdbx_description
1 polymer ?
#
loop_
_entity_poly.entity_id
_entity_poly.type
_entity_poly.pdbx_seq_one_letter_code
_entity_poly.pdbx_strand_id
1 'polypeptide(L)'
;NWQGVSDVEVGSNAFNLDDYNQTNGDTGGMNFYDDPYNTTTKWNDIWTFTEQATTAVDGIRKSPAMETEDRETMLAYLGEALTLRALGYFELVRWWGDVPFKENAASSDLSNVYIGKCDKDTIYNHIIADLKEAIGYLPWQGKGTYNAERVTKGFAYGLLARVALFAGGWSVRDGNTFPDLKLEHHPTIAEMNGFFVGRPKNYQDYYQIALDACADLLADPENPHQLDPDFEEVWEKVNHLELNPYNENLFEVAFGEGQSGDVGATMGYTLGNGVTNASRGMGGTGYASTTLYYFYSFDPEDKRRDVTCAFPSYEMVDGVAKETMRLNPLGVSCGKWRWYWMTDEYLQRLEVATSRISTGINWILMRYPDIYLMFAEAQNELHGPTEVEARTGLSAAAALEVVRTRAFGAGSAKVKDYDGSSKEAFFNAIINERAWEFGCECI
;
A
#
# COMPACT_ATOMS: atom_id res chain seq x y z
N ASN A 1 -1.28 5.68 -10.62
CA ASN A 1 -1.81 7.05 -10.82
C ASN A 1 -2.74 7.57 -9.70
N TRP A 2 -2.96 6.80 -8.62
CA TRP A 2 -3.64 7.30 -7.42
C TRP A 2 -2.90 8.45 -6.74
N GLN A 3 -1.60 8.49 -6.89
CA GLN A 3 -0.73 9.48 -6.27
C GLN A 3 -0.96 10.91 -6.73
N GLY A 4 -1.64 11.11 -7.82
CA GLY A 4 -1.83 12.46 -8.38
C GLY A 4 -3.06 13.22 -7.91
N VAL A 5 -3.85 12.71 -6.97
CA VAL A 5 -5.18 13.24 -6.62
C VAL A 5 -5.52 13.16 -5.12
N SER A 6 -4.53 13.26 -4.26
CA SER A 6 -4.75 13.37 -2.82
C SER A 6 -4.32 14.74 -2.29
N ASP A 7 -4.66 15.05 -1.06
CA ASP A 7 -4.17 16.24 -0.34
C ASP A 7 -2.70 16.12 0.09
N VAL A 8 -2.15 14.91 0.00
CA VAL A 8 -0.75 14.56 0.29
C VAL A 8 0.12 14.67 -0.96
N GLU A 9 -0.36 14.14 -2.08
CA GLU A 9 0.40 13.94 -3.31
C GLU A 9 -0.29 14.56 -4.52
N VAL A 10 0.50 15.14 -5.43
CA VAL A 10 0.02 15.72 -6.69
C VAL A 10 0.85 15.20 -7.85
N GLY A 11 0.21 14.99 -9.00
CA GLY A 11 0.91 14.69 -10.24
C GLY A 11 1.78 15.87 -10.68
N SER A 12 2.91 15.61 -11.32
CA SER A 12 3.90 16.62 -11.73
C SER A 12 3.34 17.75 -12.60
N ASN A 13 2.22 17.53 -13.25
CA ASN A 13 1.53 18.53 -14.09
C ASN A 13 0.26 19.11 -13.43
N ALA A 14 -0.07 18.71 -12.21
CA ALA A 14 -1.32 19.14 -11.54
C ALA A 14 -1.29 20.57 -11.00
N PHE A 15 -0.25 21.35 -11.27
CA PHE A 15 -0.22 22.77 -10.95
C PHE A 15 -1.06 23.65 -11.89
N ASN A 16 -1.58 23.10 -12.97
CA ASN A 16 -2.60 23.73 -13.78
C ASN A 16 -3.99 23.31 -13.28
N LEU A 17 -4.68 24.18 -12.56
CA LEU A 17 -6.08 23.97 -12.15
C LEU A 17 -7.00 23.69 -13.34
N ASP A 18 -6.62 24.11 -14.54
CA ASP A 18 -7.33 23.83 -15.79
C ASP A 18 -7.19 22.35 -16.21
N ASP A 19 -6.15 21.65 -15.79
CA ASP A 19 -5.95 20.22 -16.09
C ASP A 19 -6.91 19.31 -15.31
N TYR A 20 -7.47 19.78 -14.22
CA TYR A 20 -8.55 19.10 -13.51
C TYR A 20 -9.83 18.95 -14.33
N ASN A 21 -10.02 19.83 -15.31
CA ASN A 21 -11.19 19.87 -16.19
C ASN A 21 -10.86 19.46 -17.64
N GLN A 22 -9.60 19.15 -17.97
CA GLN A 22 -9.27 18.79 -19.33
C GLN A 22 -9.52 17.32 -19.61
N THR A 23 -10.26 17.09 -20.66
CA THR A 23 -10.63 15.79 -21.23
C THR A 23 -9.44 15.04 -21.86
N ASN A 24 -8.25 15.57 -21.80
CA ASN A 24 -7.04 14.94 -22.31
C ASN A 24 -6.27 14.28 -21.18
N GLY A 25 -6.51 13.02 -20.96
CA GLY A 25 -6.02 12.17 -19.88
C GLY A 25 -4.53 12.02 -19.69
N ASP A 26 -3.72 12.87 -20.27
CA ASP A 26 -2.24 12.76 -20.21
C ASP A 26 -1.62 13.54 -19.06
N THR A 27 -2.37 14.37 -18.34
CA THR A 27 -1.81 15.30 -17.38
C THR A 27 -2.62 15.45 -16.10
N GLY A 28 -2.55 14.48 -15.22
CA GLY A 28 -2.89 14.64 -13.80
C GLY A 28 -4.36 14.70 -13.41
N GLY A 29 -5.29 14.92 -14.31
CA GLY A 29 -6.72 14.73 -14.06
C GLY A 29 -7.10 13.27 -14.31
N MET A 30 -7.55 12.54 -13.29
CA MET A 30 -8.14 11.23 -13.53
C MET A 30 -9.48 11.40 -14.23
N ASN A 31 -9.47 11.53 -15.54
CA ASN A 31 -10.67 11.36 -16.33
C ASN A 31 -10.91 9.86 -16.54
N PHE A 32 -11.61 9.24 -15.60
CA PHE A 32 -12.00 7.83 -15.69
C PHE A 32 -12.84 7.51 -16.93
N TYR A 33 -13.40 8.51 -17.60
CA TYR A 33 -14.30 8.32 -18.71
C TYR A 33 -13.63 8.37 -20.07
N ASP A 34 -12.52 9.09 -20.22
CA ASP A 34 -11.91 9.36 -21.53
C ASP A 34 -10.49 8.78 -21.68
N ASP A 35 -9.94 8.12 -20.66
CA ASP A 35 -8.67 7.41 -20.79
C ASP A 35 -8.85 5.89 -20.85
N PRO A 36 -9.21 5.35 -22.04
CA PRO A 36 -9.27 3.91 -22.23
C PRO A 36 -7.92 3.23 -22.02
N TYR A 37 -6.83 3.98 -22.02
CA TYR A 37 -5.49 3.45 -21.88
C TYR A 37 -5.19 3.01 -20.45
N ASN A 38 -5.63 3.78 -19.47
CA ASN A 38 -5.32 3.47 -18.06
C ASN A 38 -6.37 2.59 -17.40
N THR A 39 -7.65 2.86 -17.55
CA THR A 39 -8.69 2.09 -16.87
C THR A 39 -8.92 0.72 -17.49
N THR A 40 -9.02 0.61 -18.83
CA THR A 40 -9.25 -0.67 -19.49
C THR A 40 -8.04 -1.59 -19.41
N THR A 41 -6.83 -1.05 -19.57
CA THR A 41 -5.60 -1.83 -19.43
C THR A 41 -5.44 -2.34 -18.01
N LYS A 42 -5.63 -1.48 -17.00
CA LYS A 42 -5.53 -1.88 -15.59
C LYS A 42 -6.61 -2.89 -15.20
N TRP A 43 -7.83 -2.74 -15.70
CA TRP A 43 -8.87 -3.74 -15.54
C TRP A 43 -8.40 -5.11 -16.05
N ASN A 44 -7.92 -5.17 -17.29
CA ASN A 44 -7.46 -6.43 -17.89
C ASN A 44 -6.26 -7.04 -17.16
N ASP A 45 -5.30 -6.19 -16.75
CA ASP A 45 -4.10 -6.63 -16.03
C ASP A 45 -4.46 -7.26 -14.68
N ILE A 46 -5.30 -6.59 -13.89
CA ILE A 46 -5.71 -7.08 -12.57
C ILE A 46 -6.59 -8.32 -12.71
N TRP A 47 -7.48 -8.38 -13.71
CA TRP A 47 -8.26 -9.59 -14.00
C TRP A 47 -7.37 -10.75 -14.42
N THR A 48 -6.38 -10.52 -15.26
CA THR A 48 -5.42 -11.55 -15.67
C THR A 48 -4.65 -12.08 -14.46
N PHE A 49 -4.16 -11.19 -13.60
CA PHE A 49 -3.49 -11.56 -12.35
C PHE A 49 -4.41 -12.40 -11.45
N THR A 50 -5.65 -11.94 -11.23
CA THR A 50 -6.63 -12.61 -10.38
C THR A 50 -7.01 -13.99 -10.92
N GLU A 51 -7.18 -14.13 -12.25
CA GLU A 51 -7.47 -15.40 -12.90
C GLU A 51 -6.30 -16.39 -12.81
N GLN A 52 -5.07 -15.90 -12.96
CA GLN A 52 -3.88 -16.73 -12.78
C GLN A 52 -3.76 -17.25 -11.35
N ALA A 53 -4.01 -16.41 -10.36
CA ALA A 53 -4.04 -16.82 -8.96
C ALA A 53 -5.16 -17.84 -8.68
N THR A 54 -6.36 -17.63 -9.24
CA THR A 54 -7.49 -18.57 -9.13
C THR A 54 -7.15 -19.92 -9.77
N THR A 55 -6.52 -19.89 -10.95
CA THR A 55 -6.07 -21.11 -11.65
C THR A 55 -5.04 -21.87 -10.82
N ALA A 56 -4.10 -21.15 -10.16
CA ALA A 56 -3.14 -21.77 -9.27
C ALA A 56 -3.80 -22.43 -8.06
N VAL A 57 -4.76 -21.76 -7.41
CA VAL A 57 -5.55 -22.35 -6.31
C VAL A 57 -6.22 -23.65 -6.74
N ASP A 58 -6.94 -23.63 -7.87
CA ASP A 58 -7.63 -24.81 -8.40
C ASP A 58 -6.65 -25.94 -8.76
N GLY A 59 -5.54 -25.60 -9.39
CA GLY A 59 -4.51 -26.56 -9.80
C GLY A 59 -3.82 -27.22 -8.61
N ILE A 60 -3.44 -26.43 -7.61
CA ILE A 60 -2.77 -26.93 -6.39
C ILE A 60 -3.72 -27.85 -5.61
N ARG A 61 -4.96 -27.46 -5.39
CA ARG A 61 -5.95 -28.27 -4.66
C ARG A 61 -6.22 -29.62 -5.32
N LYS A 62 -6.09 -29.73 -6.65
CA LYS A 62 -6.28 -30.96 -7.44
C LYS A 62 -4.98 -31.72 -7.69
N SER A 63 -3.84 -31.18 -7.26
CA SER A 63 -2.53 -31.78 -7.53
C SER A 63 -2.35 -33.11 -6.79
N PRO A 64 -1.86 -34.17 -7.42
CA PRO A 64 -1.47 -35.39 -6.74
C PRO A 64 -0.39 -35.19 -5.67
N ALA A 65 0.42 -34.14 -5.76
CA ALA A 65 1.45 -33.81 -4.78
C ALA A 65 0.86 -33.46 -3.40
N MET A 66 -0.43 -33.10 -3.33
CA MET A 66 -1.15 -32.89 -2.06
C MET A 66 -1.28 -34.19 -1.23
N GLU A 67 -1.08 -35.35 -1.84
CA GLU A 67 -1.16 -36.67 -1.19
C GLU A 67 0.23 -37.30 -1.00
N THR A 68 1.31 -36.54 -1.24
CA THR A 68 2.70 -37.00 -1.11
C THR A 68 3.45 -36.31 0.02
N GLU A 69 4.74 -36.58 0.15
CA GLU A 69 5.66 -35.89 1.09
C GLU A 69 5.81 -34.41 0.79
N ASP A 70 5.46 -33.96 -0.42
CA ASP A 70 5.50 -32.54 -0.83
C ASP A 70 4.30 -31.72 -0.34
N ARG A 71 3.36 -32.34 0.38
CA ARG A 71 2.11 -31.71 0.84
C ARG A 71 2.32 -30.38 1.55
N GLU A 72 3.28 -30.28 2.45
CA GLU A 72 3.55 -29.04 3.19
C GLU A 72 4.02 -27.92 2.26
N THR A 73 4.87 -28.24 1.30
CA THR A 73 5.30 -27.30 0.26
C THR A 73 4.12 -26.84 -0.62
N MET A 74 3.26 -27.77 -1.00
CA MET A 74 2.06 -27.48 -1.78
C MET A 74 1.06 -26.61 -0.99
N LEU A 75 0.92 -26.81 0.31
CA LEU A 75 0.10 -25.98 1.18
C LEU A 75 0.67 -24.54 1.27
N ALA A 76 1.99 -24.38 1.36
CA ALA A 76 2.60 -23.06 1.33
C ALA A 76 2.33 -22.34 0.00
N TYR A 77 2.45 -23.04 -1.15
CA TYR A 77 2.09 -22.48 -2.46
C TYR A 77 0.59 -22.17 -2.57
N LEU A 78 -0.27 -22.98 -1.96
CA LEU A 78 -1.70 -22.70 -1.88
C LEU A 78 -1.96 -21.41 -1.08
N GLY A 79 -1.26 -21.23 0.03
CA GLY A 79 -1.34 -20.00 0.82
C GLY A 79 -0.91 -18.75 0.03
N GLU A 80 0.18 -18.85 -0.75
CA GLU A 80 0.59 -17.77 -1.65
C GLU A 80 -0.49 -17.47 -2.70
N ALA A 81 -1.02 -18.49 -3.37
CA ALA A 81 -2.03 -18.33 -4.42
C ALA A 81 -3.35 -17.74 -3.88
N LEU A 82 -3.81 -18.19 -2.69
CA LEU A 82 -4.99 -17.64 -2.01
C LEU A 82 -4.81 -16.17 -1.65
N THR A 83 -3.65 -15.80 -1.12
CA THR A 83 -3.33 -14.42 -0.76
C THR A 83 -3.27 -13.52 -2.00
N LEU A 84 -2.65 -13.99 -3.10
CA LEU A 84 -2.59 -13.25 -4.35
C LEU A 84 -3.98 -13.12 -5.01
N ARG A 85 -4.83 -14.16 -4.93
CA ARG A 85 -6.23 -14.07 -5.38
C ARG A 85 -7.01 -13.02 -4.58
N ALA A 86 -6.83 -13.04 -3.26
CA ALA A 86 -7.46 -12.05 -2.39
C ALA A 86 -6.99 -10.63 -2.70
N LEU A 87 -5.69 -10.43 -2.93
CA LEU A 87 -5.13 -9.14 -3.36
C LEU A 87 -5.74 -8.67 -4.68
N GLY A 88 -5.84 -9.56 -5.66
CA GLY A 88 -6.41 -9.22 -6.97
C GLY A 88 -7.87 -8.78 -6.89
N TYR A 89 -8.71 -9.53 -6.20
CA TYR A 89 -10.11 -9.13 -5.98
C TYR A 89 -10.23 -7.88 -5.12
N PHE A 90 -9.39 -7.70 -4.11
CA PHE A 90 -9.36 -6.48 -3.31
C PHE A 90 -9.07 -5.24 -4.17
N GLU A 91 -8.06 -5.31 -5.05
CA GLU A 91 -7.77 -4.22 -5.98
C GLU A 91 -8.92 -3.97 -6.97
N LEU A 92 -9.53 -5.02 -7.51
CA LEU A 92 -10.71 -4.87 -8.38
C LEU A 92 -11.85 -4.13 -7.65
N VAL A 93 -12.14 -4.49 -6.41
CA VAL A 93 -13.20 -3.84 -5.62
C VAL A 93 -12.84 -2.41 -5.26
N ARG A 94 -11.58 -2.14 -4.90
CA ARG A 94 -11.12 -0.77 -4.60
C ARG A 94 -11.31 0.18 -5.79
N TRP A 95 -11.03 -0.31 -7.01
CA TRP A 95 -11.06 0.50 -8.22
C TRP A 95 -12.48 0.65 -8.80
N TRP A 96 -13.25 -0.44 -8.83
CA TRP A 96 -14.51 -0.49 -9.58
C TRP A 96 -15.75 -0.82 -8.73
N GLY A 97 -15.58 -1.06 -7.43
CA GLY A 97 -16.68 -1.40 -6.55
C GLY A 97 -17.22 -2.81 -6.79
N ASP A 98 -18.49 -2.91 -7.17
CA ASP A 98 -19.12 -4.19 -7.47
C ASP A 98 -18.62 -4.72 -8.80
N VAL A 99 -17.94 -5.86 -8.78
CA VAL A 99 -17.33 -6.50 -9.97
C VAL A 99 -17.81 -7.94 -10.13
N PRO A 100 -17.65 -8.57 -11.30
CA PRO A 100 -17.88 -10.00 -11.43
C PRO A 100 -16.99 -10.78 -10.44
N PHE A 101 -17.52 -11.87 -9.87
CA PHE A 101 -16.77 -12.73 -8.96
C PHE A 101 -16.85 -14.19 -9.42
N LYS A 102 -15.71 -14.88 -9.42
CA LYS A 102 -15.60 -16.32 -9.71
C LYS A 102 -14.82 -17.00 -8.60
N GLU A 103 -15.41 -18.01 -8.02
CA GLU A 103 -14.74 -18.84 -7.02
C GLU A 103 -13.70 -19.79 -7.66
N ASN A 104 -13.97 -20.23 -8.90
CA ASN A 104 -13.14 -21.17 -9.63
C ASN A 104 -12.62 -20.52 -10.93
N ALA A 105 -11.52 -21.05 -11.45
CA ALA A 105 -10.93 -20.64 -12.70
C ALA A 105 -11.93 -20.78 -13.88
N ALA A 106 -11.64 -20.10 -14.97
CA ALA A 106 -12.46 -20.20 -16.18
C ALA A 106 -12.57 -21.65 -16.66
N SER A 107 -13.81 -22.10 -16.85
CA SER A 107 -14.08 -23.44 -17.37
C SER A 107 -13.72 -23.54 -18.86
N SER A 108 -13.37 -24.71 -19.31
CA SER A 108 -12.98 -24.94 -20.72
C SER A 108 -14.08 -24.63 -21.73
N ASP A 109 -15.35 -24.69 -21.31
CA ASP A 109 -16.52 -24.33 -22.12
C ASP A 109 -16.92 -22.85 -21.96
N LEU A 110 -16.17 -22.07 -21.18
CA LEU A 110 -16.40 -20.66 -20.88
C LEU A 110 -17.77 -20.36 -20.22
N SER A 111 -18.45 -21.36 -19.66
CA SER A 111 -19.79 -21.21 -19.07
C SER A 111 -19.82 -20.28 -17.85
N ASN A 112 -18.68 -20.10 -17.16
CA ASN A 112 -18.54 -19.25 -15.98
C ASN A 112 -17.79 -17.93 -16.24
N VAL A 113 -17.70 -17.48 -17.50
CA VAL A 113 -16.96 -16.25 -17.87
C VAL A 113 -17.91 -15.07 -18.06
N TYR A 114 -19.09 -15.29 -18.63
CA TYR A 114 -20.07 -14.24 -18.89
C TYR A 114 -21.04 -14.11 -17.70
N ILE A 115 -20.54 -13.54 -16.60
CA ILE A 115 -21.28 -13.37 -15.36
C ILE A 115 -21.49 -11.90 -15.05
N GLY A 116 -22.58 -11.57 -14.36
CA GLY A 116 -22.84 -10.21 -13.89
C GLY A 116 -21.95 -9.80 -12.72
N LYS A 117 -22.01 -8.51 -12.35
CA LYS A 117 -21.33 -8.02 -11.15
C LYS A 117 -21.94 -8.65 -9.90
N CYS A 118 -21.09 -8.89 -8.93
CA CYS A 118 -21.42 -9.32 -7.58
C CYS A 118 -21.27 -8.12 -6.64
N ASP A 119 -22.08 -8.06 -5.59
CA ASP A 119 -21.88 -7.04 -4.57
C ASP A 119 -20.52 -7.22 -3.86
N LYS A 120 -19.91 -6.11 -3.52
CA LYS A 120 -18.57 -6.10 -2.94
C LYS A 120 -18.49 -6.76 -1.56
N ASP A 121 -19.58 -6.77 -0.77
CA ASP A 121 -19.57 -7.38 0.56
C ASP A 121 -19.46 -8.90 0.46
N THR A 122 -20.12 -9.50 -0.55
CA THR A 122 -19.94 -10.92 -0.88
C THR A 122 -18.48 -11.20 -1.29
N ILE A 123 -17.88 -10.34 -2.12
CA ILE A 123 -16.48 -10.50 -2.53
C ILE A 123 -15.56 -10.38 -1.31
N TYR A 124 -15.76 -9.37 -0.45
CA TYR A 124 -14.96 -9.22 0.78
C TYR A 124 -15.04 -10.46 1.67
N ASN A 125 -16.23 -11.05 1.85
CA ASN A 125 -16.38 -12.26 2.65
C ASN A 125 -15.58 -13.46 2.08
N HIS A 126 -15.56 -13.61 0.76
CA HIS A 126 -14.78 -14.66 0.10
C HIS A 126 -13.27 -14.45 0.29
N ILE A 127 -12.75 -13.25 0.03
CA ILE A 127 -11.32 -13.00 0.17
C ILE A 127 -10.85 -12.99 1.62
N ILE A 128 -11.69 -12.64 2.58
CA ILE A 128 -11.44 -12.83 4.01
C ILE A 128 -11.30 -14.32 4.35
N ALA A 129 -12.15 -15.17 3.78
CA ALA A 129 -12.05 -16.62 3.98
C ALA A 129 -10.76 -17.18 3.36
N ASP A 130 -10.39 -16.75 2.16
CA ASP A 130 -9.13 -17.10 1.52
C ASP A 130 -7.92 -16.75 2.37
N LEU A 131 -7.89 -15.53 2.91
CA LEU A 131 -6.78 -15.05 3.74
C LEU A 131 -6.68 -15.80 5.07
N LYS A 132 -7.81 -16.11 5.70
CA LYS A 132 -7.84 -16.95 6.92
C LYS A 132 -7.31 -18.34 6.66
N GLU A 133 -7.64 -18.96 5.53
CA GLU A 133 -7.09 -20.25 5.12
C GLU A 133 -5.58 -20.14 4.84
N ALA A 134 -5.16 -19.12 4.07
CA ALA A 134 -3.77 -18.90 3.68
C ALA A 134 -2.82 -18.74 4.86
N ILE A 135 -3.23 -18.00 5.90
CA ILE A 135 -2.44 -17.78 7.13
C ILE A 135 -2.06 -19.12 7.79
N GLY A 136 -2.94 -20.13 7.72
CA GLY A 136 -2.68 -21.47 8.26
C GLY A 136 -1.57 -22.23 7.51
N TYR A 137 -1.24 -21.84 6.29
CA TYR A 137 -0.31 -22.57 5.41
C TYR A 137 1.01 -21.81 5.20
N LEU A 138 0.98 -20.50 5.28
CA LEU A 138 2.13 -19.65 4.94
C LEU A 138 3.22 -19.69 6.02
N PRO A 139 4.48 -19.78 5.61
CA PRO A 139 5.61 -19.57 6.52
C PRO A 139 5.82 -18.09 6.83
N TRP A 140 6.50 -17.84 7.94
CA TRP A 140 7.01 -16.51 8.27
C TRP A 140 8.15 -16.12 7.34
N GLN A 141 8.33 -14.80 7.15
CA GLN A 141 9.50 -14.22 6.50
C GLN A 141 10.79 -14.69 7.21
N GLY A 142 11.83 -15.01 6.44
CA GLY A 142 13.08 -15.57 6.96
C GLY A 142 13.09 -17.10 7.12
N LYS A 143 11.98 -17.79 6.88
CA LYS A 143 11.93 -19.25 6.86
C LYS A 143 12.25 -19.78 5.45
N GLY A 144 13.34 -20.53 5.32
CA GLY A 144 13.75 -21.07 4.01
C GLY A 144 14.04 -19.98 2.98
N THR A 145 13.30 -19.98 1.87
CA THR A 145 13.44 -19.00 0.78
C THR A 145 12.42 -17.86 0.86
N TYR A 146 11.66 -17.75 1.95
CA TYR A 146 10.64 -16.73 2.10
C TYR A 146 11.23 -15.43 2.63
N ASN A 147 11.21 -14.41 1.81
CA ASN A 147 11.63 -13.04 2.11
C ASN A 147 10.52 -12.05 1.76
N ALA A 148 10.77 -10.74 1.81
CA ALA A 148 9.78 -9.72 1.51
C ALA A 148 9.28 -9.75 0.04
N GLU A 149 9.99 -10.37 -0.88
CA GLU A 149 9.61 -10.50 -2.29
C GLU A 149 8.66 -11.69 -2.54
N ARG A 150 8.31 -12.43 -1.50
CA ARG A 150 7.35 -13.53 -1.54
C ARG A 150 6.22 -13.28 -0.56
N VAL A 151 5.05 -13.82 -0.88
CA VAL A 151 3.92 -13.79 0.04
C VAL A 151 4.22 -14.62 1.28
N THR A 152 4.17 -13.98 2.44
CA THR A 152 4.46 -14.57 3.75
C THR A 152 3.25 -14.47 4.68
N LYS A 153 3.30 -15.20 5.79
CA LYS A 153 2.26 -15.15 6.83
C LYS A 153 2.02 -13.72 7.33
N GLY A 154 3.07 -12.92 7.51
CA GLY A 154 2.97 -11.53 7.96
C GLY A 154 2.18 -10.66 6.99
N PHE A 155 2.45 -10.79 5.68
CA PHE A 155 1.69 -10.08 4.65
C PHE A 155 0.22 -10.53 4.59
N ALA A 156 -0.05 -11.84 4.71
CA ALA A 156 -1.44 -12.35 4.69
C ALA A 156 -2.26 -11.82 5.88
N TYR A 157 -1.69 -11.75 7.08
CA TYR A 157 -2.33 -11.11 8.24
C TYR A 157 -2.61 -9.62 7.98
N GLY A 158 -1.63 -8.88 7.48
CA GLY A 158 -1.78 -7.46 7.18
C GLY A 158 -2.83 -7.22 6.09
N LEU A 159 -2.85 -8.03 5.05
CA LEU A 159 -3.86 -7.93 3.99
C LEU A 159 -5.26 -8.28 4.52
N LEU A 160 -5.38 -9.29 5.39
CA LEU A 160 -6.64 -9.62 6.07
C LEU A 160 -7.18 -8.44 6.88
N ALA A 161 -6.32 -7.79 7.67
CA ALA A 161 -6.71 -6.62 8.44
C ALA A 161 -7.16 -5.48 7.53
N ARG A 162 -6.39 -5.16 6.49
CA ARG A 162 -6.72 -4.10 5.52
C ARG A 162 -8.04 -4.37 4.81
N VAL A 163 -8.25 -5.58 4.29
CA VAL A 163 -9.50 -5.98 3.63
C VAL A 163 -10.68 -5.87 4.59
N ALA A 164 -10.53 -6.30 5.83
CA ALA A 164 -11.60 -6.23 6.82
C ALA A 164 -11.98 -4.78 7.18
N LEU A 165 -11.00 -3.87 7.34
CA LEU A 165 -11.27 -2.43 7.54
C LEU A 165 -12.03 -1.82 6.36
N PHE A 166 -11.65 -2.16 5.12
CA PHE A 166 -12.37 -1.71 3.93
C PHE A 166 -13.79 -2.29 3.87
N ALA A 167 -13.98 -3.57 4.23
CA ALA A 167 -15.29 -4.22 4.25
C ALA A 167 -16.23 -3.56 5.27
N GLY A 168 -15.74 -3.22 6.46
CA GLY A 168 -16.49 -2.52 7.49
C GLY A 168 -16.66 -1.01 7.25
N GLY A 169 -15.91 -0.43 6.31
CA GLY A 169 -15.85 1.00 6.07
C GLY A 169 -16.99 1.56 5.20
N TRP A 170 -17.07 2.90 5.20
CA TRP A 170 -17.99 3.63 4.35
C TRP A 170 -17.57 3.59 2.89
N SER A 171 -18.49 3.24 1.99
CA SER A 171 -18.20 3.26 0.55
C SER A 171 -19.49 3.44 -0.27
N VAL A 172 -19.35 3.80 -1.55
CA VAL A 172 -20.47 3.92 -2.47
C VAL A 172 -21.13 2.56 -2.68
N ARG A 173 -22.45 2.51 -2.61
CA ARG A 173 -23.30 1.33 -2.78
C ARG A 173 -24.29 1.54 -3.89
N ASP A 174 -24.59 0.48 -4.65
CA ASP A 174 -25.59 0.46 -5.72
C ASP A 174 -26.88 -0.19 -5.20
N GLY A 175 -27.78 0.63 -4.67
CA GLY A 175 -29.09 0.19 -4.20
C GLY A 175 -30.05 -0.23 -5.32
N ASN A 176 -29.78 0.17 -6.58
CA ASN A 176 -30.60 -0.24 -7.72
C ASN A 176 -30.39 -1.71 -8.08
N THR A 177 -29.12 -2.13 -8.09
CA THR A 177 -28.76 -3.52 -8.43
C THR A 177 -28.90 -4.45 -7.22
N PHE A 178 -28.61 -3.96 -6.02
CA PHE A 178 -28.58 -4.75 -4.78
C PHE A 178 -29.47 -4.14 -3.68
N PRO A 179 -30.81 -4.11 -3.86
CA PRO A 179 -31.73 -3.43 -2.93
C PRO A 179 -31.87 -4.14 -1.58
N ASP A 180 -31.52 -5.43 -1.50
CA ASP A 180 -31.76 -6.25 -0.31
C ASP A 180 -30.58 -6.28 0.67
N LEU A 181 -29.46 -5.59 0.36
CA LEU A 181 -28.29 -5.52 1.23
C LEU A 181 -28.63 -4.82 2.55
N LYS A 182 -28.19 -5.41 3.65
CA LYS A 182 -28.39 -4.85 5.01
C LYS A 182 -27.33 -3.80 5.30
N LEU A 183 -27.56 -2.60 4.78
CA LEU A 183 -26.63 -1.49 4.88
C LEU A 183 -27.14 -0.40 5.82
N GLU A 184 -26.21 0.33 6.42
CA GLU A 184 -26.40 1.59 7.10
C GLU A 184 -26.02 2.72 6.14
N HIS A 185 -26.91 3.70 5.95
CA HIS A 185 -26.65 4.87 5.12
C HIS A 185 -25.81 5.88 5.88
N HIS A 186 -24.91 6.55 5.18
CA HIS A 186 -24.11 7.62 5.79
C HIS A 186 -25.03 8.77 6.24
N PRO A 187 -24.90 9.26 7.48
CA PRO A 187 -25.89 10.16 8.06
C PRO A 187 -25.99 11.54 7.38
N THR A 188 -24.93 11.96 6.69
CA THR A 188 -24.84 13.32 6.12
C THR A 188 -24.68 13.37 4.61
N ILE A 189 -24.41 12.23 3.95
CA ILE A 189 -24.23 12.16 2.50
C ILE A 189 -25.54 11.70 1.87
N ALA A 190 -26.13 12.55 1.04
CA ALA A 190 -27.39 12.27 0.39
C ALA A 190 -27.27 11.18 -0.68
N GLU A 191 -28.32 10.37 -0.79
CA GLU A 191 -28.47 9.44 -1.90
C GLU A 191 -28.66 10.18 -3.23
N MET A 192 -28.09 9.64 -4.29
CA MET A 192 -28.21 10.17 -5.64
C MET A 192 -28.50 9.04 -6.64
N ASN A 193 -29.68 9.06 -7.24
CA ASN A 193 -30.09 8.09 -8.28
C ASN A 193 -29.95 6.61 -7.87
N GLY A 194 -30.24 6.28 -6.60
CA GLY A 194 -30.12 4.93 -6.07
C GLY A 194 -28.71 4.53 -5.66
N PHE A 195 -27.72 5.42 -5.82
CA PHE A 195 -26.40 5.27 -5.23
C PHE A 195 -26.29 6.05 -3.93
N PHE A 196 -25.72 5.44 -2.92
CA PHE A 196 -25.53 6.07 -1.62
C PHE A 196 -24.22 5.64 -0.97
N VAL A 197 -23.72 6.43 -0.05
CA VAL A 197 -22.61 6.02 0.80
C VAL A 197 -23.18 5.22 1.97
N GLY A 198 -22.69 4.01 2.12
CA GLY A 198 -23.16 3.08 3.14
C GLY A 198 -22.09 2.11 3.59
N ARG A 199 -22.36 1.45 4.72
CA ARG A 199 -21.54 0.35 5.26
C ARG A 199 -22.44 -0.81 5.72
N PRO A 200 -21.92 -2.04 5.85
CA PRO A 200 -22.69 -3.15 6.40
C PRO A 200 -23.17 -2.85 7.82
N LYS A 201 -24.41 -3.25 8.18
CA LYS A 201 -24.93 -3.06 9.54
C LYS A 201 -24.12 -3.77 10.61
N ASN A 202 -23.47 -4.85 10.23
CA ASN A 202 -22.55 -5.62 11.10
C ASN A 202 -21.08 -5.21 10.91
N TYR A 203 -20.81 -3.95 10.57
CA TYR A 203 -19.45 -3.46 10.32
C TYR A 203 -18.47 -3.75 11.47
N GLN A 204 -18.96 -3.82 12.71
CA GLN A 204 -18.13 -4.13 13.87
C GLN A 204 -17.52 -5.55 13.80
N ASP A 205 -18.19 -6.51 13.15
CA ASP A 205 -17.64 -7.85 12.95
C ASP A 205 -16.37 -7.78 12.07
N TYR A 206 -16.36 -6.91 11.06
CA TYR A 206 -15.20 -6.70 10.21
C TYR A 206 -14.06 -5.98 10.95
N TYR A 207 -14.39 -4.98 11.77
CA TYR A 207 -13.40 -4.34 12.63
C TYR A 207 -12.82 -5.34 13.65
N GLN A 208 -13.61 -6.28 14.15
CA GLN A 208 -13.11 -7.35 15.01
C GLN A 208 -12.16 -8.30 14.25
N ILE A 209 -12.48 -8.65 12.99
CA ILE A 209 -11.57 -9.44 12.14
C ILE A 209 -10.25 -8.71 11.95
N ALA A 210 -10.28 -7.41 11.70
CA ALA A 210 -9.08 -6.60 11.54
C ALA A 210 -8.24 -6.54 12.82
N LEU A 211 -8.89 -6.31 13.95
CA LEU A 211 -8.26 -6.32 15.27
C LEU A 211 -7.60 -7.66 15.56
N ASP A 212 -8.32 -8.77 15.35
CA ASP A 212 -7.82 -10.12 15.59
C ASP A 212 -6.61 -10.42 14.70
N ALA A 213 -6.66 -10.08 13.41
CA ALA A 213 -5.54 -10.31 12.50
C ALA A 213 -4.28 -9.54 12.91
N CYS A 214 -4.42 -8.27 13.29
CA CYS A 214 -3.30 -7.48 13.79
C CYS A 214 -2.78 -8.02 15.14
N ALA A 215 -3.68 -8.33 16.07
CA ALA A 215 -3.30 -8.80 17.39
C ALA A 215 -2.62 -10.19 17.35
N ASP A 216 -3.12 -11.10 16.53
CA ASP A 216 -2.52 -12.42 16.34
C ASP A 216 -1.10 -12.29 15.76
N LEU A 217 -0.91 -11.40 14.76
CA LEU A 217 0.42 -11.14 14.22
C LEU A 217 1.35 -10.53 15.27
N LEU A 218 0.90 -9.49 15.99
CA LEU A 218 1.72 -8.77 16.97
C LEU A 218 2.08 -9.64 18.17
N ALA A 219 1.21 -10.57 18.58
CA ALA A 219 1.40 -11.45 19.73
C ALA A 219 2.10 -12.77 19.39
N ASP A 220 2.25 -13.13 18.12
CA ASP A 220 2.87 -14.39 17.73
C ASP A 220 4.38 -14.38 18.08
N PRO A 221 4.86 -15.32 18.91
CA PRO A 221 6.27 -15.37 19.32
C PRO A 221 7.23 -15.71 18.15
N GLU A 222 6.73 -16.22 17.02
CA GLU A 222 7.52 -16.48 15.82
C GLU A 222 7.54 -15.29 14.85
N ASN A 223 6.80 -14.23 15.15
CA ASN A 223 6.76 -13.01 14.32
C ASN A 223 8.17 -12.38 14.19
N PRO A 224 8.77 -12.35 12.98
CA PRO A 224 10.12 -11.83 12.77
C PRO A 224 10.14 -10.32 12.47
N HIS A 225 8.97 -9.69 12.34
CA HIS A 225 8.85 -8.31 11.91
C HIS A 225 9.11 -7.34 13.04
N GLN A 226 9.88 -6.30 12.75
CA GLN A 226 10.19 -5.20 13.66
C GLN A 226 10.20 -3.90 12.87
N LEU A 227 9.95 -2.78 13.54
CA LEU A 227 10.23 -1.48 12.93
C LEU A 227 11.74 -1.27 12.85
N ASP A 228 12.22 -0.87 11.70
CA ASP A 228 13.58 -0.35 11.59
C ASP A 228 13.68 0.88 12.52
N PRO A 229 14.68 0.95 13.39
CA PRO A 229 14.83 2.07 14.31
C PRO A 229 15.08 3.41 13.59
N ASP A 230 15.56 3.35 12.34
CA ASP A 230 15.77 4.52 11.48
C ASP A 230 14.83 4.49 10.28
N PHE A 231 13.97 5.50 10.17
CA PHE A 231 13.04 5.62 9.06
C PHE A 231 13.72 5.84 7.71
N GLU A 232 14.86 6.54 7.69
CA GLU A 232 15.62 6.78 6.46
C GLU A 232 16.26 5.50 5.93
N GLU A 233 16.82 4.66 6.81
CA GLU A 233 17.43 3.37 6.45
C GLU A 233 16.46 2.43 5.73
N VAL A 234 15.16 2.46 6.05
CA VAL A 234 14.14 1.68 5.32
C VAL A 234 14.21 2.00 3.82
N TRP A 235 14.31 3.27 3.48
CA TRP A 235 14.29 3.75 2.10
C TRP A 235 15.65 3.63 1.42
N GLU A 236 16.73 3.88 2.15
CA GLU A 236 18.09 3.65 1.64
C GLU A 236 18.27 2.19 1.22
N LYS A 237 17.86 1.23 2.05
CA LYS A 237 17.94 -0.20 1.72
C LYS A 237 17.19 -0.56 0.45
N VAL A 238 15.92 -0.12 0.34
CA VAL A 238 15.11 -0.41 -0.86
C VAL A 238 15.72 0.19 -2.12
N ASN A 239 16.22 1.42 -2.05
CA ASN A 239 16.88 2.08 -3.17
C ASN A 239 18.21 1.40 -3.50
N HIS A 240 18.92 0.86 -2.50
CA HIS A 240 20.17 0.12 -2.67
C HIS A 240 19.96 -1.34 -3.12
N LEU A 241 18.71 -1.74 -3.40
CA LEU A 241 18.28 -3.09 -3.79
C LEU A 241 18.58 -4.14 -2.70
N GLU A 242 18.52 -3.73 -1.44
CA GLU A 242 18.72 -4.58 -0.27
C GLU A 242 17.39 -4.81 0.47
N LEU A 243 17.21 -6.00 0.99
CA LEU A 243 16.08 -6.30 1.88
C LEU A 243 16.33 -5.69 3.26
N ASN A 244 15.26 -5.15 3.87
CA ASN A 244 15.34 -4.56 5.20
C ASN A 244 15.69 -5.62 6.26
N PRO A 245 16.75 -5.44 7.06
CA PRO A 245 17.22 -6.44 8.03
C PRO A 245 16.28 -6.65 9.22
N TYR A 246 15.36 -5.73 9.47
CA TYR A 246 14.33 -5.83 10.50
C TYR A 246 13.05 -6.49 10.00
N ASN A 247 13.02 -6.92 8.73
CA ASN A 247 11.81 -7.43 8.06
C ASN A 247 10.63 -6.46 8.17
N GLU A 248 10.89 -5.14 8.15
CA GLU A 248 9.82 -4.13 8.24
C GLU A 248 8.89 -4.19 7.04
N ASN A 249 9.43 -4.46 5.84
CA ASN A 249 8.65 -4.64 4.63
C ASN A 249 8.00 -6.03 4.64
N LEU A 250 6.67 -6.07 4.72
CA LEU A 250 5.90 -7.31 4.75
C LEU A 250 5.76 -7.93 3.37
N PHE A 251 5.70 -7.09 2.33
CA PHE A 251 5.66 -7.55 0.94
C PHE A 251 6.13 -6.45 -0.01
N GLU A 252 7.01 -6.86 -0.91
CA GLU A 252 7.57 -6.04 -1.99
C GLU A 252 7.33 -6.71 -3.33
N VAL A 253 6.83 -5.95 -4.30
CA VAL A 253 6.80 -6.39 -5.69
C VAL A 253 8.20 -6.24 -6.26
N ALA A 254 8.85 -7.36 -6.56
CA ALA A 254 10.20 -7.40 -7.05
C ALA A 254 10.31 -6.96 -8.52
N PHE A 255 11.27 -6.11 -8.81
CA PHE A 255 11.65 -5.68 -10.15
C PHE A 255 13.12 -6.02 -10.42
N GLY A 256 13.44 -6.31 -11.70
CA GLY A 256 14.80 -6.56 -12.12
C GLY A 256 15.46 -5.31 -12.68
N GLU A 257 16.65 -4.96 -12.19
CA GLU A 257 17.44 -3.88 -12.73
C GLU A 257 17.73 -4.08 -14.22
N GLY A 258 17.43 -3.05 -15.04
CA GLY A 258 17.59 -3.11 -16.49
C GLY A 258 16.61 -4.03 -17.22
N GLN A 259 15.70 -4.68 -16.52
CA GLN A 259 14.78 -5.67 -17.12
C GLN A 259 13.40 -5.10 -17.37
N SER A 260 12.61 -4.89 -16.33
CA SER A 260 11.23 -4.44 -16.45
C SER A 260 10.76 -3.81 -15.14
N GLY A 261 9.75 -2.95 -15.27
CA GLY A 261 9.24 -2.20 -14.14
C GLY A 261 10.19 -1.04 -13.78
N ASP A 262 9.60 0.07 -13.40
CA ASP A 262 10.42 1.23 -13.13
C ASP A 262 9.75 2.16 -12.12
N VAL A 263 9.57 1.63 -10.94
CA VAL A 263 9.10 2.42 -9.82
C VAL A 263 10.11 3.51 -9.51
N GLY A 264 11.39 3.18 -9.48
CA GLY A 264 12.45 4.14 -9.29
C GLY A 264 12.44 5.26 -10.31
N ALA A 265 12.23 4.96 -11.59
CA ALA A 265 12.17 5.99 -12.61
C ALA A 265 10.87 6.81 -12.58
N THR A 266 9.76 6.21 -12.21
CA THR A 266 8.50 6.96 -12.09
C THR A 266 8.44 7.80 -10.82
N MET A 267 9.03 7.34 -9.73
CA MET A 267 8.95 7.99 -8.43
C MET A 267 10.23 8.73 -8.04
N GLY A 268 11.39 8.08 -8.21
CA GLY A 268 12.66 8.56 -7.69
C GLY A 268 13.40 9.51 -8.61
N TYR A 269 13.15 9.49 -9.91
CA TYR A 269 13.88 10.32 -10.87
C TYR A 269 13.56 11.80 -10.83
N THR A 270 12.47 12.19 -10.19
CA THR A 270 12.20 13.60 -9.89
C THR A 270 13.31 14.27 -9.13
N LEU A 271 14.04 13.50 -8.38
CA LEU A 271 15.11 14.00 -7.53
C LEU A 271 16.41 14.28 -8.29
N GLY A 272 16.52 13.78 -9.52
CA GLY A 272 17.69 13.99 -10.37
C GLY A 272 17.76 15.34 -11.13
N ASN A 273 16.71 16.14 -11.07
CA ASN A 273 16.62 17.38 -11.86
C ASN A 273 17.64 18.49 -11.51
N GLY A 274 18.44 18.32 -10.49
CA GLY A 274 19.48 19.29 -10.12
C GLY A 274 20.88 18.95 -10.63
N VAL A 275 21.10 17.76 -11.15
CA VAL A 275 22.41 17.34 -11.64
C VAL A 275 22.50 17.73 -13.12
N THR A 276 23.27 18.76 -13.40
CA THR A 276 23.45 19.36 -14.71
C THR A 276 24.21 18.49 -15.72
N ASN A 277 24.54 17.27 -15.41
CA ASN A 277 25.09 16.34 -16.36
C ASN A 277 23.95 15.73 -17.20
N ALA A 278 23.95 15.98 -18.51
CA ALA A 278 22.93 15.51 -19.43
C ALA A 278 22.75 13.98 -19.42
N SER A 279 23.79 13.22 -19.10
CA SER A 279 23.69 11.79 -18.94
C SER A 279 23.03 11.37 -17.62
N ARG A 280 23.15 12.17 -16.58
CA ARG A 280 22.43 12.01 -15.30
C ARG A 280 21.05 12.70 -15.33
N GLY A 281 20.88 13.66 -16.22
CA GLY A 281 19.62 14.33 -16.50
C GLY A 281 18.63 13.50 -17.33
N MET A 282 18.88 12.23 -17.56
CA MET A 282 17.85 11.26 -17.90
C MET A 282 16.99 10.93 -16.68
N GLY A 283 16.99 11.86 -15.76
CA GLY A 283 16.06 11.90 -14.66
C GLY A 283 14.67 11.71 -15.19
N GLY A 284 13.96 10.81 -14.59
CA GLY A 284 12.59 10.57 -14.90
C GLY A 284 11.79 11.84 -14.67
N THR A 285 10.68 11.86 -15.28
CA THR A 285 9.76 12.98 -15.27
C THR A 285 9.01 13.11 -13.95
N GLY A 286 9.40 12.41 -12.88
CA GLY A 286 8.71 12.42 -11.59
C GLY A 286 7.23 12.69 -11.70
N TYR A 287 6.48 11.63 -11.81
CA TYR A 287 5.03 11.77 -11.98
C TYR A 287 4.30 12.08 -10.68
N ALA A 288 4.99 12.03 -9.55
CA ALA A 288 4.39 12.34 -8.26
C ALA A 288 5.28 13.31 -7.46
N SER A 289 4.63 14.29 -6.86
CA SER A 289 5.21 15.27 -5.94
C SER A 289 4.35 15.31 -4.68
N THR A 290 4.91 15.72 -3.55
CA THR A 290 4.12 16.02 -2.36
C THR A 290 3.62 17.47 -2.41
N THR A 291 2.52 17.75 -1.69
CA THR A 291 2.02 19.12 -1.58
C THR A 291 2.80 19.91 -0.54
N LEU A 292 2.89 21.23 -0.69
CA LEU A 292 3.42 22.10 0.38
C LEU A 292 2.59 22.01 1.65
N TYR A 293 1.28 21.85 1.51
CA TYR A 293 0.40 21.65 2.66
C TYR A 293 0.84 20.43 3.46
N TYR A 294 1.12 19.32 2.79
CA TYR A 294 1.60 18.10 3.42
C TYR A 294 2.96 18.30 4.12
N PHE A 295 3.92 18.96 3.45
CA PHE A 295 5.20 19.28 4.07
C PHE A 295 5.05 20.08 5.36
N TYR A 296 4.21 21.11 5.36
CA TYR A 296 3.97 21.95 6.55
C TYR A 296 3.04 21.31 7.57
N SER A 297 2.39 20.19 7.26
CA SER A 297 1.61 19.42 8.23
C SER A 297 2.48 18.63 9.21
N PHE A 298 3.74 18.37 8.85
CA PHE A 298 4.69 17.71 9.75
C PHE A 298 5.15 18.66 10.86
N ASP A 299 5.30 18.11 12.06
CA ASP A 299 6.08 18.78 13.10
C ASP A 299 7.54 18.91 12.62
N PRO A 300 8.21 20.06 12.82
CA PRO A 300 9.63 20.23 12.43
C PRO A 300 10.61 19.22 13.06
N GLU A 301 10.24 18.60 14.19
CA GLU A 301 11.03 17.56 14.85
C GLU A 301 10.76 16.15 14.34
N ASP A 302 9.76 15.97 13.45
CA ASP A 302 9.45 14.67 12.85
C ASP A 302 10.52 14.29 11.83
N LYS A 303 11.28 13.25 12.14
CA LYS A 303 12.38 12.77 11.31
C LYS A 303 11.94 12.29 9.93
N ARG A 304 10.66 11.92 9.76
CA ARG A 304 10.11 11.42 8.49
C ARG A 304 9.89 12.51 7.47
N ARG A 305 9.73 13.79 7.93
CA ARG A 305 9.45 14.91 7.03
C ARG A 305 10.46 15.04 5.90
N ASP A 306 11.74 15.13 6.25
CA ASP A 306 12.81 15.42 5.28
C ASP A 306 13.22 14.17 4.48
N VAL A 307 12.83 12.99 4.94
CA VAL A 307 12.91 11.74 4.18
C VAL A 307 11.78 11.65 3.15
N THR A 308 10.54 11.92 3.57
CA THR A 308 9.36 11.80 2.71
C THR A 308 9.23 12.96 1.73
N CYS A 309 9.54 14.18 2.18
CA CYS A 309 9.43 15.41 1.40
C CYS A 309 10.81 15.94 1.08
N ALA A 310 11.28 15.77 -0.14
CA ALA A 310 12.59 16.24 -0.55
C ALA A 310 12.51 17.49 -1.44
N PHE A 311 13.48 18.38 -1.24
CA PHE A 311 13.68 19.58 -2.08
C PHE A 311 15.00 19.42 -2.83
N PRO A 312 15.06 18.58 -3.87
CA PRO A 312 16.34 18.22 -4.43
C PRO A 312 16.94 19.38 -5.24
N SER A 313 18.05 19.81 -4.78
CA SER A 313 19.06 20.46 -5.59
C SER A 313 20.36 19.74 -5.32
N TYR A 314 21.11 19.44 -6.35
CA TYR A 314 22.41 18.79 -6.19
C TYR A 314 23.51 19.78 -6.54
N GLU A 315 24.50 19.90 -5.66
CA GLU A 315 25.74 20.63 -5.94
C GLU A 315 26.90 19.66 -5.98
N MET A 316 27.82 19.88 -6.93
CA MET A 316 29.05 19.12 -6.97
C MET A 316 30.02 19.67 -5.91
N VAL A 317 30.27 18.87 -4.87
CA VAL A 317 31.24 19.17 -3.82
C VAL A 317 32.36 18.15 -3.91
N ASP A 318 33.56 18.59 -4.22
CA ASP A 318 34.75 17.73 -4.40
C ASP A 318 34.54 16.59 -5.41
N GLY A 319 33.79 16.82 -6.48
CA GLY A 319 33.50 15.84 -7.52
C GLY A 319 32.39 14.85 -7.19
N VAL A 320 31.76 14.98 -6.02
CA VAL A 320 30.62 14.16 -5.58
C VAL A 320 29.35 15.00 -5.59
N ALA A 321 28.28 14.47 -6.16
CA ALA A 321 26.97 15.11 -6.10
C ALA A 321 26.44 15.04 -4.67
N LYS A 322 26.23 16.18 -4.03
CA LYS A 322 25.58 16.30 -2.72
C LYS A 322 24.22 16.94 -2.89
N GLU A 323 23.24 16.38 -2.22
CA GLU A 323 21.93 16.98 -2.13
C GLU A 323 22.01 18.27 -1.31
N THR A 324 21.45 19.33 -1.87
CA THR A 324 21.27 20.60 -1.17
C THR A 324 19.79 20.93 -1.15
N MET A 325 19.29 21.38 0.00
CA MET A 325 17.92 21.84 0.07
C MET A 325 17.77 23.17 -0.65
N ARG A 326 17.00 23.18 -1.73
CA ARG A 326 16.40 24.42 -2.25
C ARG A 326 14.92 24.40 -1.92
N LEU A 327 14.49 25.38 -1.13
CA LEU A 327 13.06 25.69 -1.01
C LEU A 327 12.56 26.21 -2.38
N ASN A 328 12.20 25.28 -3.25
CA ASN A 328 11.39 25.60 -4.39
C ASN A 328 9.93 25.30 -4.02
N PRO A 329 9.11 26.32 -3.75
CA PRO A 329 7.72 26.12 -3.34
C PRO A 329 6.87 25.40 -4.39
N LEU A 330 7.38 25.21 -5.59
CA LEU A 330 6.70 24.54 -6.70
C LEU A 330 7.18 23.09 -6.92
N GLY A 331 8.04 22.54 -6.05
CA GLY A 331 8.64 21.24 -6.31
C GLY A 331 9.10 20.52 -5.07
N VAL A 332 8.15 20.11 -4.20
CA VAL A 332 8.47 19.13 -3.16
C VAL A 332 8.34 17.75 -3.78
N SER A 333 9.43 17.04 -3.91
CA SER A 333 9.46 15.70 -4.48
C SER A 333 9.23 14.64 -3.43
N CYS A 334 8.80 13.47 -3.88
CA CYS A 334 8.73 12.28 -3.07
C CYS A 334 10.15 11.80 -2.72
N GLY A 335 10.55 12.01 -1.47
CA GLY A 335 11.94 11.79 -1.03
C GLY A 335 12.30 10.34 -0.69
N LYS A 336 11.33 9.43 -0.61
CA LYS A 336 11.54 8.03 -0.31
C LYS A 336 12.29 7.26 -1.43
N TRP A 337 12.24 7.80 -2.63
CA TRP A 337 12.81 7.19 -3.81
C TRP A 337 13.92 8.08 -4.36
N ARG A 338 15.18 7.80 -3.97
CA ARG A 338 16.34 8.65 -4.28
C ARG A 338 17.36 7.91 -5.10
N TRP A 339 17.61 8.34 -6.33
CA TRP A 339 18.54 7.70 -7.22
C TRP A 339 19.99 7.64 -6.66
N TYR A 340 20.42 8.61 -5.87
CA TYR A 340 21.78 8.59 -5.32
C TYR A 340 21.94 7.60 -4.14
N TRP A 341 20.84 7.00 -3.66
CA TRP A 341 20.88 5.83 -2.77
C TRP A 341 21.00 4.50 -3.56
N MET A 342 21.01 4.55 -4.90
CA MET A 342 21.21 3.38 -5.73
C MET A 342 22.66 2.85 -5.59
N THR A 343 22.87 1.61 -6.05
CA THR A 343 24.20 0.98 -6.05
C THR A 343 25.21 1.77 -6.87
N ASP A 344 26.49 1.72 -6.49
CA ASP A 344 27.57 2.35 -7.24
C ASP A 344 27.63 1.84 -8.69
N GLU A 345 27.37 0.55 -8.91
CA GLU A 345 27.32 -0.08 -10.23
C GLU A 345 26.23 0.51 -11.09
N TYR A 346 25.04 0.76 -10.52
CA TYR A 346 23.95 1.41 -11.24
C TYR A 346 24.32 2.85 -11.61
N LEU A 347 24.84 3.62 -10.68
CA LEU A 347 25.25 5.01 -10.89
C LEU A 347 26.34 5.13 -11.96
N GLN A 348 27.33 4.23 -11.96
CA GLN A 348 28.38 4.19 -13.01
C GLN A 348 27.79 3.86 -14.39
N ARG A 349 26.84 2.93 -14.47
CA ARG A 349 26.16 2.64 -15.74
C ARG A 349 25.30 3.80 -16.23
N LEU A 350 24.67 4.51 -15.31
CA LEU A 350 23.87 5.69 -15.63
C LEU A 350 24.74 6.83 -16.22
N GLU A 351 26.01 6.95 -15.79
CA GLU A 351 26.92 7.97 -16.31
C GLU A 351 27.23 7.83 -17.82
N VAL A 352 27.23 6.61 -18.32
CA VAL A 352 27.56 6.31 -19.73
C VAL A 352 26.32 5.93 -20.56
N ALA A 353 25.17 5.83 -19.95
CA ALA A 353 23.95 5.43 -20.63
C ALA A 353 23.46 6.51 -21.59
N THR A 354 23.02 6.09 -22.77
CA THR A 354 22.38 6.93 -23.78
C THR A 354 20.86 6.83 -23.77
N SER A 355 20.33 5.91 -22.98
CA SER A 355 18.90 5.66 -22.79
C SER A 355 18.60 5.36 -21.33
N ARG A 356 17.34 5.44 -20.95
CA ARG A 356 16.87 5.13 -19.61
C ARG A 356 17.20 3.69 -19.22
N ILE A 357 17.67 3.49 -17.99
CA ILE A 357 17.90 2.18 -17.39
C ILE A 357 16.89 1.98 -16.27
N SER A 358 16.17 0.85 -16.28
CA SER A 358 15.26 0.48 -15.17
C SER A 358 16.05 0.28 -13.89
N THR A 359 15.56 0.84 -12.79
CA THR A 359 16.29 0.88 -11.52
C THR A 359 16.30 -0.46 -10.78
N GLY A 360 15.27 -1.30 -10.99
CA GLY A 360 15.10 -2.53 -10.22
C GLY A 360 14.66 -2.31 -8.77
N ILE A 361 14.32 -1.07 -8.39
CA ILE A 361 13.80 -0.78 -7.05
C ILE A 361 12.45 -1.46 -6.88
N ASN A 362 12.30 -2.24 -5.82
CA ASN A 362 11.06 -2.91 -5.49
C ASN A 362 9.96 -1.93 -5.06
N TRP A 363 8.71 -2.29 -5.32
CA TRP A 363 7.57 -1.55 -4.81
C TRP A 363 7.04 -2.21 -3.54
N ILE A 364 7.08 -1.47 -2.44
CA ILE A 364 6.55 -1.93 -1.15
C ILE A 364 5.03 -1.79 -1.16
N LEU A 365 4.32 -2.91 -0.95
CA LEU A 365 2.86 -2.93 -0.85
C LEU A 365 2.37 -2.80 0.60
N MET A 366 3.18 -3.19 1.56
CA MET A 366 2.82 -3.12 2.98
C MET A 366 4.07 -3.14 3.85
N ARG A 367 4.08 -2.28 4.87
CA ARG A 367 5.11 -2.25 5.92
C ARG A 367 4.53 -2.52 7.30
N TYR A 368 5.38 -2.95 8.21
CA TYR A 368 4.97 -3.32 9.56
C TYR A 368 4.30 -2.20 10.38
N PRO A 369 4.64 -0.89 10.24
CA PRO A 369 3.90 0.17 10.92
C PRO A 369 2.40 0.21 10.54
N ASP A 370 2.02 -0.29 9.37
CA ASP A 370 0.61 -0.39 8.98
C ASP A 370 -0.18 -1.34 9.91
N ILE A 371 0.47 -2.41 10.38
CA ILE A 371 -0.14 -3.33 11.36
C ILE A 371 -0.49 -2.59 12.66
N TYR A 372 0.43 -1.76 13.18
CA TYR A 372 0.17 -0.96 14.39
C TYR A 372 -0.95 0.06 14.18
N LEU A 373 -0.99 0.71 13.01
CA LEU A 373 -2.00 1.74 12.75
C LEU A 373 -3.37 1.12 12.40
N MET A 374 -3.44 -0.02 11.72
CA MET A 374 -4.68 -0.78 11.54
C MET A 374 -5.19 -1.36 12.87
N PHE A 375 -4.30 -1.86 13.73
CA PHE A 375 -4.64 -2.25 15.09
C PHE A 375 -5.24 -1.08 15.87
N ALA A 376 -4.57 0.09 15.85
CA ALA A 376 -5.05 1.28 16.53
C ALA A 376 -6.43 1.72 16.04
N GLU A 377 -6.67 1.67 14.74
CA GLU A 377 -7.96 2.00 14.12
C GLU A 377 -9.05 1.04 14.58
N ALA A 378 -8.84 -0.26 14.46
CA ALA A 378 -9.82 -1.27 14.84
C ALA A 378 -10.10 -1.27 16.35
N GLN A 379 -9.06 -1.20 17.17
CA GLN A 379 -9.20 -1.15 18.63
C GLN A 379 -9.94 0.13 19.09
N ASN A 380 -9.62 1.28 18.47
CA ASN A 380 -10.32 2.52 18.77
C ASN A 380 -11.80 2.47 18.39
N GLU A 381 -12.14 1.93 17.22
CA GLU A 381 -13.55 1.84 16.79
C GLU A 381 -14.36 0.94 17.74
N LEU A 382 -13.82 -0.19 18.14
CA LEU A 382 -14.51 -1.15 19.00
C LEU A 382 -14.53 -0.69 20.46
N HIS A 383 -13.40 -0.31 21.01
CA HIS A 383 -13.18 -0.18 22.45
C HIS A 383 -12.72 1.20 22.91
N GLY A 384 -12.31 2.07 21.98
CA GLY A 384 -11.76 3.40 22.30
C GLY A 384 -10.23 3.39 22.44
N PRO A 385 -9.63 4.58 22.65
CA PRO A 385 -8.19 4.74 22.51
C PRO A 385 -7.37 4.11 23.65
N THR A 386 -7.97 3.88 24.82
CA THR A 386 -7.22 3.51 26.05
C THR A 386 -7.43 2.07 26.52
N GLU A 387 -8.45 1.38 26.02
CA GLU A 387 -8.70 -0.01 26.40
C GLU A 387 -7.60 -0.92 25.84
N VAL A 388 -7.11 -1.85 26.67
CA VAL A 388 -5.99 -2.71 26.33
C VAL A 388 -6.50 -4.03 25.76
N GLU A 389 -6.00 -4.40 24.60
CA GLU A 389 -6.22 -5.71 24.00
C GLU A 389 -5.34 -6.76 24.71
N ALA A 390 -5.96 -7.85 25.14
CA ALA A 390 -5.36 -8.78 26.10
C ALA A 390 -4.16 -9.59 25.54
N ARG A 391 -4.16 -9.97 24.25
CA ARG A 391 -3.09 -10.77 23.63
C ARG A 391 -1.80 -9.97 23.48
N THR A 392 -1.95 -8.71 23.05
CA THR A 392 -0.82 -7.83 22.76
C THR A 392 -0.37 -6.99 23.95
N GLY A 393 -1.25 -6.76 24.91
CA GLY A 393 -1.02 -5.78 25.99
C GLY A 393 -1.02 -4.33 25.50
N LEU A 394 -1.44 -4.03 24.27
CA LEU A 394 -1.49 -2.70 23.68
C LEU A 394 -2.91 -2.12 23.73
N SER A 395 -3.00 -0.84 23.97
CA SER A 395 -4.18 -0.03 23.63
C SER A 395 -4.01 0.56 22.23
N ALA A 396 -5.08 1.13 21.67
CA ALA A 396 -4.98 1.87 20.40
C ALA A 396 -3.96 3.01 20.48
N ALA A 397 -3.95 3.75 21.61
CA ALA A 397 -3.00 4.80 21.88
C ALA A 397 -1.55 4.26 21.93
N ALA A 398 -1.33 3.15 22.63
CA ALA A 398 0.00 2.55 22.71
C ALA A 398 0.52 2.09 21.34
N ALA A 399 -0.34 1.54 20.49
CA ALA A 399 0.04 1.13 19.14
C ALA A 399 0.43 2.33 18.25
N LEU A 400 -0.32 3.44 18.31
CA LEU A 400 0.03 4.71 17.66
C LEU A 400 1.38 5.23 18.16
N GLU A 401 1.60 5.19 19.48
CA GLU A 401 2.83 5.67 20.12
C GLU A 401 4.08 4.88 19.71
N VAL A 402 3.95 3.59 19.32
CA VAL A 402 5.06 2.81 18.76
C VAL A 402 5.60 3.47 17.49
N VAL A 403 4.73 3.82 16.56
CA VAL A 403 5.12 4.47 15.29
C VAL A 403 5.70 5.87 15.56
N ARG A 404 5.04 6.64 16.42
CA ARG A 404 5.47 7.99 16.80
C ARG A 404 6.81 8.01 17.57
N THR A 405 7.09 6.95 18.32
CA THR A 405 8.39 6.81 19.02
C THR A 405 9.55 6.73 18.03
N ARG A 406 9.39 6.05 16.91
CA ARG A 406 10.39 6.06 15.85
C ARG A 406 10.55 7.45 15.23
N ALA A 407 9.44 8.12 14.95
CA ALA A 407 9.43 9.44 14.31
C ALA A 407 10.13 10.53 15.16
N PHE A 408 9.87 10.55 16.45
CA PHE A 408 10.32 11.64 17.37
C PHE A 408 11.43 11.22 18.33
N GLY A 409 11.69 9.94 18.46
CA GLY A 409 12.62 9.38 19.44
C GLY A 409 11.97 9.08 20.78
N ALA A 410 12.52 8.08 21.46
CA ALA A 410 12.06 7.65 22.78
C ALA A 410 12.19 8.80 23.81
N GLY A 411 11.12 9.04 24.56
CA GLY A 411 11.07 10.09 25.59
C GLY A 411 10.72 11.49 25.09
N SER A 412 10.54 11.70 23.78
CA SER A 412 10.02 12.96 23.25
C SER A 412 8.56 13.16 23.69
N ALA A 413 8.23 14.37 24.15
CA ALA A 413 6.87 14.75 24.47
C ALA A 413 5.93 14.69 23.23
N LYS A 414 6.52 14.82 22.03
CA LYS A 414 5.79 14.74 20.75
C LYS A 414 5.17 13.38 20.49
N VAL A 415 5.69 12.31 21.09
CA VAL A 415 5.10 10.97 20.96
C VAL A 415 3.64 10.95 21.37
N LYS A 416 3.28 11.72 22.40
CA LYS A 416 1.92 11.80 22.97
C LYS A 416 1.19 13.10 22.60
N ASP A 417 1.73 13.89 21.70
CA ASP A 417 1.13 15.16 21.24
C ASP A 417 0.09 14.88 20.14
N TYR A 418 -1.06 14.36 20.54
CA TYR A 418 -2.24 14.09 19.71
C TYR A 418 -3.52 14.21 20.55
N ASP A 419 -4.66 14.45 19.91
CA ASP A 419 -5.95 14.49 20.59
C ASP A 419 -6.54 13.08 20.76
N GLY A 420 -6.50 12.58 21.98
CA GLY A 420 -7.10 11.30 22.38
C GLY A 420 -8.38 11.46 23.21
N SER A 421 -9.01 12.64 23.21
CA SER A 421 -10.16 12.97 24.08
C SER A 421 -11.44 12.19 23.75
N SER A 422 -11.57 11.69 22.53
CA SER A 422 -12.70 10.89 22.07
C SER A 422 -12.26 9.88 21.01
N LYS A 423 -13.13 8.92 20.68
CA LYS A 423 -12.91 7.98 19.55
C LYS A 423 -12.69 8.72 18.23
N GLU A 424 -13.49 9.76 17.97
CA GLU A 424 -13.42 10.54 16.74
C GLU A 424 -12.12 11.37 16.67
N ALA A 425 -11.77 12.06 17.74
CA ALA A 425 -10.53 12.82 17.80
C ALA A 425 -9.31 11.92 17.63
N PHE A 426 -9.30 10.76 18.27
CA PHE A 426 -8.22 9.80 18.15
C PHE A 426 -8.17 9.15 16.76
N PHE A 427 -9.31 8.89 16.12
CA PHE A 427 -9.35 8.43 14.73
C PHE A 427 -8.68 9.43 13.77
N ASN A 428 -8.94 10.74 13.97
CA ASN A 428 -8.26 11.79 13.20
C ASN A 428 -6.73 11.80 13.45
N ALA A 429 -6.30 11.51 14.69
CA ALA A 429 -4.87 11.36 14.97
C ALA A 429 -4.26 10.17 14.21
N ILE A 430 -4.96 9.04 14.12
CA ILE A 430 -4.52 7.87 13.33
C ILE A 430 -4.43 8.23 11.84
N ILE A 431 -5.43 8.92 11.28
CA ILE A 431 -5.42 9.35 9.87
C ILE A 431 -4.20 10.22 9.57
N ASN A 432 -3.93 11.21 10.42
CA ASN A 432 -2.77 12.08 10.27
C ASN A 432 -1.46 11.29 10.36
N GLU A 433 -1.36 10.37 11.32
CA GLU A 433 -0.17 9.52 11.47
C GLU A 433 0.04 8.63 10.25
N ARG A 434 -1.03 8.05 9.70
CA ARG A 434 -0.96 7.29 8.45
C ARG A 434 -0.46 8.15 7.29
N ALA A 435 -0.93 9.39 7.17
CA ALA A 435 -0.46 10.31 6.14
C ALA A 435 1.04 10.59 6.27
N TRP A 436 1.53 10.88 7.49
CA TRP A 436 2.95 11.15 7.72
C TRP A 436 3.84 9.91 7.52
N GLU A 437 3.34 8.74 7.88
CA GLU A 437 4.09 7.48 7.77
C GLU A 437 4.15 6.97 6.33
N PHE A 438 3.03 7.05 5.60
CA PHE A 438 2.88 6.37 4.29
C PHE A 438 2.80 7.31 3.09
N GLY A 439 3.01 8.59 3.24
CA GLY A 439 3.08 9.48 2.09
C GLY A 439 4.07 8.97 1.05
N CYS A 440 3.70 9.04 -0.22
CA CYS A 440 4.42 8.50 -1.39
C CYS A 440 4.42 6.96 -1.53
N GLU A 441 3.59 6.23 -0.79
CA GLU A 441 3.54 4.76 -0.86
C GLU A 441 2.25 4.22 -1.50
N CYS A 442 1.30 5.06 -1.84
CA CYS A 442 -0.03 4.67 -2.37
C CYS A 442 -0.84 3.75 -1.45
N ILE A 443 -0.71 3.91 -0.14
CA ILE A 443 -1.37 3.07 0.88
C ILE A 443 -2.62 3.75 1.44
#